data_34017a2a038ce6c8040bcea609e21b0c
#
_entry.id   34017a2a038ce6c8040bcea609e21b0c
#
_cell.length_a   1.000
_cell.length_b   1.000
_cell.length_c   1.000
_cell.angle_alpha   90.00
_cell.angle_beta   90.00
_cell.angle_gamma   90.00
#
_symmetry.space_group_name_H-M   'P 1'
#
loop_
_entity.id
_entity.type
_entity.pdbx_description
1 polymer ?
#
loop_
_entity_poly.entity_id
_entity_poly.type
_entity_poly.pdbx_seq_one_letter_code
_entity_poly.pdbx_strand_id
1 'polypeptide(L)'
;MARIIVLDTGPAGKIAHPRVAPYVREWLAERAAVGDTIALPEIVDFELRRNFLLEVRRGQTSFVKSLQRLDELRNSSIFLPLDSATMLKAAELWAEARSQGKPTADPKELDSDVILAAQALQIDGTIVTENPGHLALFVKVEHWRQV
;
A
#
# COMPACT_ATOMS: atom_id res chain seq x y z
N MET A 1 -8.52 1.99 -20.00
CA MET A 1 -8.94 0.71 -19.42
C MET A 1 -8.88 0.77 -17.91
N ALA A 2 -9.93 0.31 -17.26
CA ALA A 2 -10.01 0.28 -15.81
C ALA A 2 -8.97 -0.69 -15.23
N ARG A 3 -8.30 -0.28 -14.18
CA ARG A 3 -7.28 -1.07 -13.48
C ARG A 3 -7.62 -1.20 -12.01
N ILE A 4 -7.00 -2.17 -11.36
CA ILE A 4 -6.99 -2.24 -9.90
C ILE A 4 -5.69 -1.60 -9.42
N ILE A 5 -5.82 -0.52 -8.67
CA ILE A 5 -4.72 0.26 -8.13
C ILE A 5 -4.50 -0.14 -6.67
N VAL A 6 -3.38 -0.78 -6.40
CA VAL A 6 -3.02 -1.24 -5.05
C VAL A 6 -2.15 -0.19 -4.39
N LEU A 7 -2.61 0.37 -3.28
CA LEU A 7 -1.90 1.45 -2.59
C LEU A 7 -0.75 0.91 -1.73
N ASP A 8 0.45 1.46 -1.94
CA ASP A 8 1.53 1.32 -0.99
C ASP A 8 1.34 2.33 0.17
N THR A 9 2.18 2.20 1.19
CA THR A 9 2.11 2.98 2.43
C THR A 9 2.21 4.49 2.20
N GLY A 10 3.09 4.93 1.31
CA GLY A 10 3.25 6.37 1.00
C GLY A 10 1.96 7.02 0.49
N PRO A 11 1.42 6.56 -0.65
CA PRO A 11 0.16 7.08 -1.17
C PRO A 11 -1.01 6.92 -0.21
N ALA A 12 -1.16 5.76 0.44
CA ALA A 12 -2.24 5.53 1.40
C ALA A 12 -2.13 6.49 2.60
N GLY A 13 -0.91 6.76 3.07
CA GLY A 13 -0.66 7.71 4.15
C GLY A 13 -1.06 9.13 3.78
N LYS A 14 -0.87 9.52 2.52
CA LYS A 14 -1.31 10.84 2.04
C LYS A 14 -2.84 10.96 1.99
N ILE A 15 -3.52 9.89 1.63
CA ILE A 15 -4.99 9.83 1.64
C ILE A 15 -5.51 9.93 3.08
N ALA A 16 -4.84 9.26 4.02
CA ALA A 16 -5.22 9.26 5.44
C ALA A 16 -4.66 10.44 6.23
N HIS A 17 -3.94 11.37 5.60
CA HIS A 17 -3.40 12.54 6.27
C HIS A 17 -4.52 13.37 6.92
N PRO A 18 -4.28 13.97 8.12
CA PRO A 18 -5.30 14.82 8.76
C PRO A 18 -5.77 15.98 7.88
N ARG A 19 -4.88 16.45 6.99
CA ARG A 19 -5.17 17.49 6.00
C ARG A 19 -4.78 16.95 4.64
N VAL A 20 -5.75 16.36 3.94
CA VAL A 20 -5.50 15.80 2.61
C VAL A 20 -5.17 16.93 1.64
N ALA A 21 -4.02 16.86 1.00
CA ALA A 21 -3.60 17.87 0.04
C ALA A 21 -4.52 17.87 -1.20
N PRO A 22 -4.79 19.03 -1.82
CA PRO A 22 -5.66 19.12 -2.99
C PRO A 22 -5.27 18.17 -4.12
N TYR A 23 -3.98 18.03 -4.42
CA TYR A 23 -3.52 17.15 -5.50
C TYR A 23 -3.82 15.66 -5.23
N VAL A 24 -3.90 15.25 -3.97
CA VAL A 24 -4.28 13.89 -3.60
C VAL A 24 -5.77 13.66 -3.91
N ARG A 25 -6.61 14.62 -3.59
CA ARG A 25 -8.05 14.58 -3.90
C ARG A 25 -8.29 14.55 -5.41
N GLU A 26 -7.54 15.35 -6.14
CA GLU A 26 -7.60 15.39 -7.61
C GLU A 26 -7.20 14.04 -8.20
N TRP A 27 -6.12 13.45 -7.70
CA TRP A 27 -5.67 12.13 -8.14
C TRP A 27 -6.75 11.07 -7.93
N LEU A 28 -7.37 11.03 -6.75
CA LEU A 28 -8.45 10.09 -6.46
C LEU A 28 -9.65 10.30 -7.41
N ALA A 29 -10.02 11.57 -7.64
CA ALA A 29 -11.10 11.90 -8.57
C ALA A 29 -10.80 11.46 -10.00
N GLU A 30 -9.56 11.64 -10.45
CA GLU A 30 -9.11 11.19 -11.78
C GLU A 30 -9.17 9.67 -11.90
N ARG A 31 -8.73 8.94 -10.86
CA ARG A 31 -8.80 7.47 -10.87
C ARG A 31 -10.24 6.99 -10.95
N ALA A 32 -11.13 7.59 -10.19
CA ALA A 32 -12.55 7.29 -10.23
C ALA A 32 -13.15 7.59 -11.62
N ALA A 33 -12.78 8.73 -12.22
CA ALA A 33 -13.31 9.15 -13.52
C ALA A 33 -12.95 8.18 -14.65
N VAL A 34 -11.76 7.57 -14.61
CA VAL A 34 -11.34 6.57 -15.60
C VAL A 34 -11.78 5.14 -15.25
N GLY A 35 -12.52 4.97 -14.16
CA GLY A 35 -13.04 3.67 -13.74
C GLY A 35 -12.06 2.78 -12.99
N ASP A 36 -10.92 3.31 -12.55
CA ASP A 36 -9.97 2.55 -11.75
C ASP A 36 -10.56 2.24 -10.37
N THR A 37 -10.21 1.08 -9.84
CA THR A 37 -10.62 0.65 -8.50
C THR A 37 -9.43 0.71 -7.57
N ILE A 38 -9.62 1.30 -6.40
CA ILE A 38 -8.58 1.39 -5.37
C ILE A 38 -8.67 0.16 -4.47
N ALA A 39 -7.53 -0.43 -4.17
CA ALA A 39 -7.41 -1.54 -3.23
C ALA A 39 -6.44 -1.18 -2.10
N LEU A 40 -6.84 -1.48 -0.87
CA LEU A 40 -6.02 -1.29 0.32
C LEU A 40 -5.57 -2.64 0.87
N PRO A 41 -4.27 -2.97 0.76
CA PRO A 41 -3.76 -4.20 1.37
C PRO A 41 -3.71 -4.11 2.89
N GLU A 42 -3.99 -5.21 3.56
CA GLU A 42 -3.97 -5.24 5.03
C GLU A 42 -2.58 -4.91 5.60
N ILE A 43 -1.50 -5.32 4.93
CA ILE A 43 -0.15 -4.97 5.37
C ILE A 43 0.04 -3.44 5.41
N VAL A 44 -0.52 -2.72 4.46
CA VAL A 44 -0.44 -1.26 4.40
C VAL A 44 -1.30 -0.65 5.51
N ASP A 45 -2.52 -1.14 5.71
CA ASP A 45 -3.36 -0.73 6.84
C ASP A 45 -2.62 -0.92 8.16
N PHE A 46 -2.03 -2.09 8.38
CA PHE A 46 -1.28 -2.40 9.59
C PHE A 46 -0.13 -1.41 9.83
N GLU A 47 0.69 -1.16 8.82
CA GLU A 47 1.85 -0.26 8.96
C GLU A 47 1.43 1.17 9.28
N LEU A 48 0.41 1.68 8.61
CA LEU A 48 -0.12 3.02 8.87
C LEU A 48 -0.79 3.10 10.23
N ARG A 49 -1.65 2.13 10.54
CA ARG A 49 -2.43 2.12 11.77
C ARG A 49 -1.54 2.08 12.99
N ARG A 50 -0.51 1.22 12.98
CA ARG A 50 0.43 1.14 14.11
C ARG A 50 1.15 2.46 14.35
N ASN A 51 1.54 3.17 13.27
CA ASN A 51 2.21 4.46 13.38
C ASN A 51 1.26 5.55 13.90
N PHE A 52 0.03 5.61 13.39
CA PHE A 52 -0.96 6.58 13.85
C PHE A 52 -1.32 6.36 15.32
N LEU A 53 -1.51 5.10 15.72
CA LEU A 53 -1.77 4.76 17.12
C LEU A 53 -0.62 5.17 18.03
N LEU A 54 0.62 4.95 17.60
CA LEU A 54 1.79 5.35 18.37
C LEU A 54 1.84 6.86 18.55
N GLU A 55 1.60 7.64 17.49
CA GLU A 55 1.61 9.09 17.55
C GLU A 55 0.49 9.63 18.46
N VAL A 56 -0.69 9.02 18.43
CA VAL A 56 -1.78 9.39 19.36
C VAL A 56 -1.33 9.15 20.81
N ARG A 57 -0.70 8.02 21.08
CA ARG A 57 -0.18 7.70 22.42
C ARG A 57 0.91 8.68 22.88
N ARG A 58 1.63 9.28 21.94
CA ARG A 58 2.65 10.30 22.21
C ARG A 58 2.07 11.71 22.35
N GLY A 59 0.76 11.85 22.29
CA GLY A 59 0.06 13.13 22.44
C GLY A 59 -0.19 13.89 21.14
N GLN A 60 0.11 13.29 19.98
CA GLN A 60 -0.17 13.89 18.66
C GLN A 60 -1.63 13.60 18.26
N THR A 61 -2.55 14.37 18.83
CA THR A 61 -3.99 14.10 18.71
C THR A 61 -4.56 14.28 17.30
N SER A 62 -3.87 15.00 16.41
CA SER A 62 -4.28 15.14 15.00
C SER A 62 -4.35 13.78 14.28
N PHE A 63 -3.59 12.79 14.73
CA PHE A 63 -3.60 11.45 14.14
C PHE A 63 -4.86 10.64 14.45
N VAL A 64 -5.72 11.10 15.36
CA VAL A 64 -7.08 10.54 15.50
C VAL A 64 -7.85 10.70 14.20
N LYS A 65 -7.70 11.84 13.54
CA LYS A 65 -8.29 12.09 12.22
C LYS A 65 -7.73 11.13 11.17
N SER A 66 -6.43 10.84 11.21
CA SER A 66 -5.80 9.88 10.31
C SER A 66 -6.38 8.47 10.48
N LEU A 67 -6.62 8.04 11.72
CA LEU A 67 -7.25 6.75 12.00
C LEU A 67 -8.67 6.68 11.42
N GLN A 68 -9.45 7.76 11.56
CA GLN A 68 -10.79 7.84 10.98
C GLN A 68 -10.75 7.74 9.46
N ARG A 69 -9.81 8.46 8.81
CA ARG A 69 -9.65 8.42 7.36
C ARG A 69 -9.16 7.07 6.86
N LEU A 70 -8.32 6.41 7.62
CA LEU A 70 -7.88 5.06 7.29
C LEU A 70 -9.05 4.08 7.34
N ASP A 71 -9.92 4.19 8.34
CA ASP A 71 -11.14 3.39 8.44
C ASP A 71 -12.08 3.66 7.25
N GLU A 72 -12.24 4.93 6.86
CA GLU A 72 -13.03 5.30 5.68
C GLU A 72 -12.45 4.70 4.41
N LEU A 73 -11.14 4.77 4.23
CA LEU A 73 -10.45 4.17 3.09
C LEU A 73 -10.66 2.66 3.06
N ARG A 74 -10.52 2.00 4.20
CA ARG A 74 -10.75 0.56 4.33
C ARG A 74 -12.16 0.18 3.90
N ASN A 75 -13.16 0.98 4.27
CA ASN A 75 -14.57 0.70 3.97
C ASN A 75 -14.97 1.06 2.53
N SER A 76 -14.29 2.02 1.91
CA SER A 76 -14.64 2.52 0.57
C SER A 76 -13.82 1.93 -0.57
N SER A 77 -12.77 1.17 -0.27
CA SER A 77 -11.90 0.51 -1.24
C SER A 77 -12.08 -1.01 -1.20
N ILE A 78 -11.44 -1.72 -2.14
CA ILE A 78 -11.28 -3.16 -2.02
C ILE A 78 -10.27 -3.39 -0.90
N PHE A 79 -10.69 -4.05 0.16
CA PHE A 79 -9.78 -4.44 1.23
C PHE A 79 -9.18 -5.82 0.94
N LEU A 80 -7.84 -5.91 0.96
CA LEU A 80 -7.13 -7.16 0.70
C LEU A 80 -6.62 -7.75 2.03
N PRO A 81 -7.29 -8.76 2.59
CA PRO A 81 -6.86 -9.32 3.86
C PRO A 81 -5.57 -10.14 3.71
N LEU A 82 -4.81 -10.24 4.81
CA LEU A 82 -3.69 -11.15 4.93
C LEU A 82 -4.20 -12.55 5.25
N ASP A 83 -4.25 -13.41 4.24
CA ASP A 83 -4.64 -14.80 4.41
C ASP A 83 -3.43 -15.74 4.26
N SER A 84 -3.66 -17.03 4.50
CA SER A 84 -2.59 -18.03 4.42
C SER A 84 -1.99 -18.14 3.01
N ALA A 85 -2.81 -18.04 1.98
CA ALA A 85 -2.35 -18.11 0.60
C ALA A 85 -1.40 -16.92 0.28
N THR A 86 -1.73 -15.72 0.76
CA THR A 86 -0.87 -14.54 0.63
C THR A 86 0.47 -14.76 1.33
N MET A 87 0.45 -15.29 2.54
CA MET A 87 1.68 -15.51 3.31
C MET A 87 2.57 -16.57 2.68
N LEU A 88 1.98 -17.64 2.14
CA LEU A 88 2.74 -18.66 1.40
C LEU A 88 3.41 -18.06 0.16
N LYS A 89 2.68 -17.25 -0.60
CA LYS A 89 3.23 -16.56 -1.78
C LYS A 89 4.34 -15.59 -1.39
N ALA A 90 4.16 -14.83 -0.32
CA ALA A 90 5.17 -13.91 0.19
C ALA A 90 6.47 -14.64 0.54
N ALA A 91 6.37 -15.82 1.16
CA ALA A 91 7.54 -16.65 1.49
C ALA A 91 8.30 -17.09 0.23
N GLU A 92 7.58 -17.48 -0.83
CA GLU A 92 8.19 -17.83 -2.12
C GLU A 92 8.93 -16.62 -2.72
N LEU A 93 8.30 -15.44 -2.72
CA LEU A 93 8.90 -14.22 -3.26
C LEU A 93 10.15 -13.83 -2.48
N TRP A 94 10.11 -13.96 -1.16
CA TRP A 94 11.25 -13.68 -0.30
C TRP A 94 12.43 -14.59 -0.63
N ALA A 95 12.19 -15.89 -0.72
CA ALA A 95 13.21 -16.88 -1.01
C ALA A 95 13.82 -16.66 -2.40
N GLU A 96 13.00 -16.34 -3.40
CA GLU A 96 13.43 -16.04 -4.75
C GLU A 96 14.35 -14.78 -4.77
N ALA A 97 13.94 -13.71 -4.12
CA ALA A 97 14.72 -12.48 -4.05
C ALA A 97 16.07 -12.69 -3.37
N ARG A 98 16.10 -13.44 -2.28
CA ARG A 98 17.33 -13.73 -1.54
C ARG A 98 18.25 -14.65 -2.31
N SER A 99 17.72 -15.64 -3.00
CA SER A 99 18.52 -16.61 -3.76
C SER A 99 19.20 -15.99 -4.98
N GLN A 100 18.61 -14.95 -5.57
CA GLN A 100 19.18 -14.27 -6.72
C GLN A 100 20.30 -13.29 -6.35
N GLY A 101 20.57 -13.08 -5.07
CA GLY A 101 21.62 -12.18 -4.61
C GLY A 101 21.42 -10.72 -4.99
N LYS A 102 20.22 -10.35 -5.42
CA LYS A 102 19.92 -8.95 -5.78
C LYS A 102 19.88 -8.10 -4.52
N PRO A 103 20.49 -6.90 -4.53
CA PRO A 103 20.38 -6.00 -3.41
C PRO A 103 18.91 -5.58 -3.27
N THR A 104 18.30 -6.07 -2.23
CA THR A 104 16.99 -5.62 -1.80
C THR A 104 17.18 -4.63 -0.67
N ALA A 105 16.11 -3.93 -0.31
CA ALA A 105 16.10 -3.12 0.89
C ALA A 105 16.56 -3.90 2.13
N ASP A 106 16.73 -3.19 3.23
CA ASP A 106 16.94 -3.77 4.56
C ASP A 106 16.04 -5.00 4.72
N PRO A 107 16.53 -6.11 5.31
CA PRO A 107 15.72 -7.31 5.56
C PRO A 107 14.36 -7.06 6.19
N LYS A 108 14.23 -6.01 7.00
CA LYS A 108 12.95 -5.62 7.62
C LYS A 108 11.96 -5.06 6.60
N GLU A 109 12.46 -4.33 5.61
CA GLU A 109 11.62 -3.79 4.54
C GLU A 109 11.24 -4.86 3.54
N LEU A 110 12.11 -5.84 3.31
CA LEU A 110 11.83 -6.94 2.39
C LEU A 110 10.60 -7.73 2.80
N ASP A 111 10.40 -7.97 4.10
CA ASP A 111 9.22 -8.70 4.59
C ASP A 111 7.94 -7.98 4.21
N SER A 112 7.85 -6.68 4.46
CA SER A 112 6.69 -5.89 4.07
C SER A 112 6.49 -5.85 2.55
N ASP A 113 7.57 -5.70 1.80
CA ASP A 113 7.53 -5.61 0.34
C ASP A 113 7.01 -6.90 -0.30
N VAL A 114 7.46 -8.07 0.17
CA VAL A 114 6.99 -9.34 -0.42
C VAL A 114 5.53 -9.64 -0.03
N ILE A 115 5.09 -9.23 1.15
CA ILE A 115 3.69 -9.37 1.57
C ILE A 115 2.81 -8.47 0.70
N LEU A 116 3.18 -7.21 0.51
CA LEU A 116 2.48 -6.29 -0.36
C LEU A 116 2.40 -6.82 -1.79
N ALA A 117 3.54 -7.29 -2.33
CA ALA A 117 3.60 -7.86 -3.66
C ALA A 117 2.69 -9.08 -3.80
N ALA A 118 2.67 -9.97 -2.81
CA ALA A 118 1.80 -11.14 -2.81
C ALA A 118 0.32 -10.75 -2.83
N GLN A 119 -0.06 -9.73 -2.07
CA GLN A 119 -1.44 -9.23 -2.07
C GLN A 119 -1.84 -8.65 -3.42
N ALA A 120 -0.95 -7.89 -4.06
CA ALA A 120 -1.21 -7.32 -5.38
C ALA A 120 -1.33 -8.42 -6.46
N LEU A 121 -0.50 -9.45 -6.39
CA LEU A 121 -0.51 -10.56 -7.35
C LEU A 121 -1.83 -11.35 -7.29
N GLN A 122 -2.44 -11.47 -6.13
CA GLN A 122 -3.70 -12.20 -5.98
C GLN A 122 -4.84 -11.62 -6.80
N ILE A 123 -4.80 -10.32 -7.06
CA ILE A 123 -5.87 -9.62 -7.79
C ILE A 123 -5.37 -9.02 -9.11
N ASP A 124 -4.17 -9.38 -9.54
CA ASP A 124 -3.53 -8.82 -10.73
C ASP A 124 -3.56 -7.28 -10.73
N GLY A 125 -3.27 -6.70 -9.55
CA GLY A 125 -3.27 -5.26 -9.37
C GLY A 125 -1.93 -4.62 -9.71
N THR A 126 -1.96 -3.32 -9.96
CA THR A 126 -0.77 -2.49 -10.13
C THR A 126 -0.52 -1.71 -8.84
N ILE A 127 0.65 -1.90 -8.23
CA ILE A 127 1.01 -1.14 -7.04
C ILE A 127 1.39 0.28 -7.44
N VAL A 128 0.85 1.26 -6.74
CA VAL A 128 1.30 2.65 -6.84
C VAL A 128 2.06 3.00 -5.57
N THR A 129 3.23 3.60 -5.75
CA THR A 129 4.17 3.86 -4.67
C THR A 129 4.95 5.15 -4.96
N GLU A 130 5.61 5.68 -3.94
CA GLU A 130 6.56 6.79 -4.10
C GLU A 130 7.96 6.29 -4.49
N ASN A 131 8.24 5.00 -4.28
CA ASN A 131 9.55 4.40 -4.58
C ASN A 131 9.38 3.03 -5.23
N PRO A 132 9.26 2.96 -6.57
CA PRO A 132 9.00 1.69 -7.27
C PRO A 132 10.14 0.68 -7.23
N GLY A 133 11.36 1.08 -6.92
CA GLY A 133 12.60 0.31 -7.13
C GLY A 133 12.53 -1.17 -6.74
N HIS A 134 12.33 -1.47 -5.46
CA HIS A 134 12.39 -2.87 -4.99
C HIS A 134 11.16 -3.69 -5.37
N LEU A 135 9.99 -3.08 -5.37
CA LEU A 135 8.73 -3.75 -5.69
C LEU A 135 8.65 -4.20 -7.15
N ALA A 136 9.34 -3.49 -8.05
CA ALA A 136 9.37 -3.81 -9.47
C ALA A 136 9.97 -5.20 -9.77
N LEU A 137 10.72 -5.78 -8.83
CA LEU A 137 11.24 -7.14 -8.95
C LEU A 137 10.13 -8.20 -8.92
N PHE A 138 8.99 -7.90 -8.36
CA PHE A 138 7.94 -8.88 -8.06
C PHE A 138 6.65 -8.67 -8.85
N VAL A 139 6.25 -7.42 -9.09
CA VAL A 139 4.92 -7.08 -9.58
C VAL A 139 4.96 -5.85 -10.48
N LYS A 140 3.82 -5.58 -11.14
CA LYS A 140 3.61 -4.30 -11.83
C LYS A 140 3.56 -3.20 -10.79
N VAL A 141 4.43 -2.19 -10.94
CA VAL A 141 4.51 -1.07 -10.03
C VAL A 141 4.74 0.22 -10.81
N GLU A 142 4.10 1.30 -10.37
CA GLU A 142 4.25 2.62 -10.97
C GLU A 142 4.38 3.67 -9.88
N HIS A 143 5.07 4.76 -10.19
CA HIS A 143 5.06 5.92 -9.32
C HIS A 143 3.65 6.51 -9.34
N TRP A 144 3.07 6.73 -8.19
CA TRP A 144 1.65 7.07 -8.06
C TRP A 144 1.24 8.36 -8.80
N ARG A 145 2.16 9.30 -9.01
CA ARG A 145 1.91 10.53 -9.78
C ARG A 145 1.93 10.33 -11.29
N GLN A 146 2.40 9.18 -11.74
CA GLN A 146 2.48 8.86 -13.18
C GLN A 146 1.30 8.03 -13.65
N VAL A 147 0.44 7.66 -12.74
CA VAL A 147 -0.76 6.85 -13.04
C VAL A 147 -1.90 7.73 -13.51
#